data_8753ae218ebf4f4409397b52dab5f682
#
_entry.id   8753ae218ebf4f4409397b52dab5f682
#
_cell.length_a   1.000
_cell.length_b   1.000
_cell.length_c   1.000
_cell.angle_alpha   90.00
_cell.angle_beta   90.00
_cell.angle_gamma   90.00
#
_symmetry.space_group_name_H-M   'P 1'
#
loop_
_entity.id
_entity.type
_entity.pdbx_description
1 polymer ?
#
loop_
_entity_poly.entity_id
_entity_poly.type
_entity_poly.pdbx_seq_one_letter_code
_entity_poly.pdbx_strand_id
1 'polypeptide(L)'
;MRDLRSDLKELYRALSQTPATEGGRTVMFMSARSGEGVSSVATAFALLAAEQARKPVWLIDLDLKRNHLFNTFAVGPFADAFGGVGPPYSASLKTQPFFSVEPELPEATQGLGLFTAHRVGETRLMVTQFDASRLKAGHGIRIKT
;
A
#
# COMPACT_ATOMS: atom_id res chain seq x y z
N MET A 1 -8.31 -7.68 -12.24
CA MET A 1 -7.05 -8.20 -11.60
C MET A 1 -7.29 -9.64 -11.15
N ARG A 2 -6.38 -10.53 -11.46
CA ARG A 2 -6.46 -11.95 -11.08
C ARG A 2 -6.00 -12.15 -9.63
N ASP A 3 -6.69 -13.03 -8.91
CA ASP A 3 -6.26 -13.45 -7.58
C ASP A 3 -5.15 -14.52 -7.68
N LEU A 4 -3.98 -14.18 -7.24
CA LEU A 4 -2.79 -15.03 -7.32
C LEU A 4 -2.38 -15.64 -5.96
N ARG A 5 -3.25 -15.58 -4.94
CA ARG A 5 -2.89 -16.03 -3.58
C ARG A 5 -2.35 -17.46 -3.55
N SER A 6 -3.01 -18.36 -4.27
CA SER A 6 -2.55 -19.76 -4.30
C SER A 6 -1.18 -19.93 -4.95
N ASP A 7 -0.87 -19.10 -5.94
CA ASP A 7 0.42 -19.16 -6.65
C ASP A 7 1.58 -18.61 -5.81
N LEU A 8 1.28 -17.79 -4.80
CA LEU A 8 2.28 -17.09 -3.99
C LEU A 8 2.53 -17.70 -2.60
N LYS A 9 1.87 -18.81 -2.27
CA LYS A 9 2.01 -19.45 -0.95
C LYS A 9 3.43 -19.85 -0.62
N GLU A 10 4.17 -20.37 -1.58
CA GLU A 10 5.55 -20.78 -1.36
C GLU A 10 6.47 -19.57 -1.15
N LEU A 11 6.28 -18.51 -1.92
CA LEU A 11 7.03 -17.27 -1.72
C LEU A 11 6.77 -16.69 -0.33
N TYR A 12 5.53 -16.63 0.07
CA TYR A 12 5.17 -16.15 1.41
C TYR A 12 5.82 -17.00 2.49
N ARG A 13 5.75 -18.32 2.37
CA ARG A 13 6.36 -19.26 3.32
C ARG A 13 7.88 -19.06 3.41
N ALA A 14 8.55 -18.93 2.26
CA ALA A 14 10.00 -18.72 2.21
C ALA A 14 10.41 -17.41 2.90
N LEU A 15 9.69 -16.32 2.64
CA LEU A 15 9.94 -15.03 3.28
C LEU A 15 9.63 -15.05 4.77
N SER A 16 8.64 -15.82 5.20
CA SER A 16 8.25 -15.93 6.60
C SER A 16 9.24 -16.72 7.46
N GLN A 17 10.09 -17.51 6.86
CA GLN A 17 11.13 -18.28 7.57
C GLN A 17 12.25 -17.40 8.13
N THR A 18 12.46 -16.22 7.56
CA THR A 18 13.42 -15.25 8.08
C THR A 18 12.74 -14.42 9.16
N PRO A 19 13.27 -14.38 10.40
CA PRO A 19 12.66 -13.57 11.45
C PRO A 19 12.55 -12.10 11.07
N ALA A 20 11.41 -11.48 11.37
CA ALA A 20 11.23 -10.04 11.21
C ALA A 20 12.03 -9.30 12.29
N THR A 21 12.54 -8.12 11.95
CA THR A 21 13.15 -7.20 12.92
C THR A 21 12.07 -6.59 13.81
N GLU A 22 12.47 -5.86 14.87
CA GLU A 22 11.53 -5.19 15.77
C GLU A 22 10.57 -4.24 15.03
N GLY A 23 11.02 -3.59 13.95
CA GLY A 23 10.21 -2.71 13.11
C GLY A 23 9.26 -3.42 12.14
N GLY A 24 9.34 -4.75 12.11
CA GLY A 24 8.57 -5.55 11.16
C GLY A 24 9.35 -5.86 9.89
N ARG A 25 8.62 -6.24 8.84
CA ARG A 25 9.21 -6.60 7.55
C ARG A 25 8.62 -5.74 6.45
N THR A 26 9.48 -5.21 5.59
CA THR A 26 9.09 -4.53 4.37
C THR A 26 9.49 -5.39 3.18
N VAL A 27 8.55 -5.62 2.26
CA VAL A 27 8.78 -6.33 1.00
C VAL A 27 8.43 -5.37 -0.13
N MET A 28 9.35 -5.15 -1.06
CA MET A 28 9.13 -4.29 -2.21
C MET A 28 8.98 -5.14 -3.47
N PHE A 29 7.92 -4.89 -4.22
CA PHE A 29 7.67 -5.49 -5.53
C PHE A 29 7.95 -4.46 -6.61
N MET A 30 8.78 -4.82 -7.57
CA MET A 30 9.15 -3.95 -8.68
C MET A 30 9.18 -4.73 -9.99
N SER A 31 9.01 -4.01 -11.10
CA SER A 31 9.20 -4.56 -12.43
C SER A 31 10.09 -3.64 -13.26
N ALA A 32 10.69 -4.20 -14.31
CA ALA A 32 11.48 -3.42 -15.25
C ALA A 32 10.59 -2.62 -16.22
N ARG A 33 9.36 -3.08 -16.45
CA ARG A 33 8.42 -2.48 -17.41
C ARG A 33 7.02 -2.42 -16.83
N SER A 34 6.24 -1.45 -17.32
CA SER A 34 4.81 -1.39 -17.04
C SER A 34 4.09 -2.62 -17.60
N GLY A 35 3.07 -3.10 -16.90
CA GLY A 35 2.24 -4.22 -17.36
C GLY A 35 2.78 -5.61 -17.04
N GLU A 36 3.83 -5.74 -16.25
CA GLU A 36 4.41 -7.05 -15.86
C GLU A 36 3.70 -7.72 -14.68
N GLY A 37 2.61 -7.15 -14.20
CA GLY A 37 1.78 -7.77 -13.15
C GLY A 37 2.22 -7.50 -11.72
N VAL A 38 3.07 -6.50 -11.47
CA VAL A 38 3.54 -6.13 -10.12
C VAL A 38 2.38 -5.87 -9.16
N SER A 39 1.38 -5.11 -9.58
CA SER A 39 0.22 -4.80 -8.75
C SER A 39 -0.58 -6.05 -8.38
N SER A 40 -0.72 -7.00 -9.29
CA SER A 40 -1.41 -8.27 -9.04
C SER A 40 -0.66 -9.14 -8.04
N VAL A 41 0.66 -9.22 -8.19
CA VAL A 41 1.53 -9.98 -7.28
C VAL A 41 1.55 -9.34 -5.88
N ALA A 42 1.75 -8.03 -5.80
CA ALA A 42 1.78 -7.31 -4.54
C ALA A 42 0.44 -7.41 -3.79
N THR A 43 -0.67 -7.25 -4.50
CA THR A 43 -2.03 -7.37 -3.94
C THR A 43 -2.27 -8.78 -3.37
N ALA A 44 -1.97 -9.82 -4.14
CA ALA A 44 -2.16 -11.19 -3.72
C ALA A 44 -1.26 -11.55 -2.53
N PHE A 45 -0.01 -11.10 -2.55
CA PHE A 45 0.91 -11.30 -1.45
C PHE A 45 0.43 -10.59 -0.17
N ALA A 46 -0.04 -9.35 -0.28
CA ALA A 46 -0.55 -8.59 0.86
C ALA A 46 -1.81 -9.24 1.47
N LEU A 47 -2.73 -9.73 0.64
CA LEU A 47 -3.91 -10.46 1.09
C LEU A 47 -3.52 -11.73 1.83
N LEU A 48 -2.60 -12.50 1.27
CA LEU A 48 -2.10 -13.72 1.89
C LEU A 48 -1.42 -13.44 3.23
N ALA A 49 -0.59 -12.40 3.29
CA ALA A 49 0.05 -11.97 4.52
C ALA A 49 -0.99 -11.53 5.56
N ALA A 50 -2.03 -10.81 5.16
CA ALA A 50 -3.09 -10.35 6.05
C ALA A 50 -3.91 -11.50 6.65
N GLU A 51 -4.05 -12.61 5.94
CA GLU A 51 -4.69 -13.83 6.44
C GLU A 51 -3.89 -14.47 7.59
N GLN A 52 -2.58 -14.36 7.57
CA GLN A 52 -1.66 -15.01 8.50
C GLN A 52 -1.17 -14.09 9.63
N ALA A 53 -1.19 -12.79 9.40
CA ALA A 53 -0.62 -11.82 10.33
C ALA A 53 -1.50 -11.59 11.55
N ARG A 54 -0.87 -11.28 12.69
CA ARG A 54 -1.54 -10.83 13.91
C ARG A 54 -1.69 -9.31 13.96
N LYS A 55 -0.87 -8.58 13.20
CA LYS A 55 -0.86 -7.13 13.11
C LYS A 55 -1.32 -6.70 11.72
N PRO A 56 -1.76 -5.44 11.56
CA PRO A 56 -2.12 -4.94 10.25
C PRO A 56 -0.97 -5.06 9.25
N VAL A 57 -1.32 -5.46 8.03
CA VAL A 57 -0.41 -5.49 6.88
C VAL A 57 -0.71 -4.28 6.02
N TRP A 58 0.34 -3.56 5.64
CA TRP A 58 0.21 -2.34 4.84
C TRP A 58 0.60 -2.61 3.40
N LEU A 59 -0.31 -2.31 2.49
CA LEU A 59 -0.07 -2.29 1.05
C LEU A 59 0.07 -0.84 0.62
N ILE A 60 1.29 -0.43 0.34
CA ILE A 60 1.63 0.96 0.00
C ILE A 60 1.84 1.06 -1.50
N ASP A 61 1.00 1.86 -2.15
CA ASP A 61 1.11 2.13 -3.58
C ASP A 61 2.09 3.28 -3.82
N LEU A 62 3.16 3.01 -4.52
CA LEU A 62 4.15 4.02 -4.89
C LEU A 62 3.83 4.69 -6.23
N ASP A 63 2.80 4.25 -6.95
CA ASP A 63 2.21 5.00 -8.06
C ASP A 63 1.24 6.05 -7.53
N LEU A 64 1.81 7.14 -7.05
CA LEU A 64 1.09 8.17 -6.30
C LEU A 64 0.09 8.95 -7.15
N LYS A 65 0.14 8.83 -8.48
CA LYS A 65 -0.78 9.53 -9.38
C LYS A 65 -2.07 8.78 -9.61
N ARG A 66 -2.02 7.46 -9.61
CA ARG A 66 -3.15 6.62 -10.04
C ARG A 66 -3.94 6.01 -8.91
N ASN A 67 -3.32 5.79 -7.75
CA ASN A 67 -3.94 5.09 -6.63
C ASN A 67 -4.58 3.75 -7.04
N HIS A 68 -3.89 3.02 -7.91
CA HIS A 68 -4.44 1.82 -8.53
C HIS A 68 -4.81 0.74 -7.52
N LEU A 69 -3.96 0.54 -6.53
CA LEU A 69 -4.20 -0.46 -5.49
C LEU A 69 -5.41 -0.10 -4.62
N PHE A 70 -5.52 1.17 -4.22
CA PHE A 70 -6.71 1.63 -3.50
C PHE A 70 -7.98 1.39 -4.31
N ASN A 71 -7.99 1.79 -5.59
CA ASN A 71 -9.15 1.63 -6.46
C ASN A 71 -9.54 0.17 -6.66
N THR A 72 -8.56 -0.74 -6.69
CA THR A 72 -8.82 -2.17 -6.79
C THR A 72 -9.71 -2.67 -5.63
N PHE A 73 -9.52 -2.15 -4.42
CA PHE A 73 -10.31 -2.53 -3.26
C PHE A 73 -11.54 -1.65 -3.03
N ALA A 74 -11.59 -0.47 -3.64
CA ALA A 74 -12.73 0.45 -3.49
C ALA A 74 -13.89 0.10 -4.41
N VAL A 75 -13.62 -0.40 -5.62
CA VAL A 75 -14.63 -0.73 -6.63
C VAL A 75 -14.24 -2.02 -7.36
N GLY A 76 -15.25 -2.76 -7.81
CA GLY A 76 -15.05 -3.96 -8.63
C GLY A 76 -14.98 -5.26 -7.84
N PRO A 77 -14.45 -6.35 -8.47
CA PRO A 77 -14.52 -7.70 -7.89
C PRO A 77 -13.89 -7.85 -6.50
N PHE A 78 -12.75 -7.21 -6.25
CA PHE A 78 -12.11 -7.27 -4.92
C PHE A 78 -12.92 -6.48 -3.87
N ALA A 79 -13.52 -5.36 -4.24
CA ALA A 79 -14.42 -4.63 -3.35
C ALA A 79 -15.62 -5.51 -2.96
N ASP A 80 -16.20 -6.20 -3.92
CA ASP A 80 -17.32 -7.10 -3.69
C ASP A 80 -16.91 -8.29 -2.82
N ALA A 81 -15.73 -8.85 -3.07
CA ALA A 81 -15.24 -10.03 -2.35
C ALA A 81 -14.81 -9.74 -0.91
N PHE A 82 -14.22 -8.56 -0.64
CA PHE A 82 -13.61 -8.23 0.65
C PHE A 82 -14.37 -7.17 1.46
N GLY A 83 -15.39 -6.55 0.91
CA GLY A 83 -16.24 -5.59 1.62
C GLY A 83 -15.88 -4.13 1.43
N GLY A 84 -15.07 -3.80 0.44
CA GLY A 84 -14.68 -2.43 0.13
C GLY A 84 -13.64 -1.86 1.08
N VAL A 85 -13.50 -0.55 1.10
CA VAL A 85 -12.54 0.16 1.95
C VAL A 85 -13.25 0.95 3.05
N GLY A 86 -12.64 0.98 4.22
CA GLY A 86 -13.15 1.70 5.38
C GLY A 86 -12.80 3.19 5.38
N PRO A 87 -13.12 3.88 6.48
CA PRO A 87 -12.84 5.30 6.62
C PRO A 87 -11.34 5.59 6.61
N PRO A 88 -10.93 6.82 6.21
CA PRO A 88 -9.52 7.18 6.14
C PRO A 88 -8.88 7.35 7.53
N TYR A 89 -7.64 6.86 7.63
CA TYR A 89 -6.73 7.16 8.73
C TYR A 89 -5.52 7.89 8.18
N SER A 90 -4.96 8.84 8.93
CA SER A 90 -3.73 9.50 8.52
C SER A 90 -2.57 8.49 8.46
N ALA A 91 -1.93 8.38 7.30
CA ALA A 91 -0.80 7.49 7.09
C ALA A 91 0.54 8.25 6.99
N SER A 92 0.54 9.56 7.20
CA SER A 92 1.72 10.42 6.98
C SER A 92 2.96 9.94 7.72
N LEU A 93 2.84 9.61 9.00
CA LEU A 93 3.97 9.12 9.80
C LEU A 93 4.47 7.75 9.34
N LYS A 94 3.56 6.86 8.94
CA LYS A 94 3.91 5.52 8.51
C LYS A 94 4.54 5.47 7.12
N THR A 95 4.28 6.47 6.30
CA THR A 95 4.79 6.54 4.92
C THR A 95 6.06 7.37 4.80
N GLN A 96 6.42 8.18 5.78
CA GLN A 96 7.67 8.95 5.79
C GLN A 96 8.93 8.11 5.50
N PRO A 97 9.05 6.87 5.94
CA PRO A 97 10.18 6.04 5.55
C PRO A 97 10.30 5.73 4.06
N PHE A 98 9.22 5.86 3.30
CA PHE A 98 9.15 5.48 1.89
C PHE A 98 9.23 6.65 0.93
N PHE A 99 8.85 7.86 1.37
CA PHE A 99 8.84 9.03 0.50
C PHE A 99 9.08 10.33 1.28
N SER A 100 9.43 11.38 0.54
CA SER A 100 9.43 12.76 1.03
C SER A 100 8.86 13.68 -0.05
N VAL A 101 8.35 14.84 0.37
CA VAL A 101 7.90 15.90 -0.53
C VAL A 101 8.94 17.01 -0.52
N GLU A 102 9.35 17.47 -1.69
CA GLU A 102 10.35 18.52 -1.87
C GLU A 102 9.82 19.64 -2.80
N PRO A 103 9.89 20.91 -2.40
CA PRO A 103 10.27 21.40 -1.08
C PRO A 103 9.29 20.95 0.01
N GLU A 104 9.77 20.97 1.25
CA GLU A 104 8.99 20.53 2.40
C GLU A 104 7.66 21.30 2.53
N LEU A 105 6.57 20.56 2.74
CA LEU A 105 5.27 21.18 2.96
C LEU A 105 5.17 21.77 4.36
N PRO A 106 4.44 22.91 4.55
CA PRO A 106 4.13 23.40 5.89
C PRO A 106 3.42 22.33 6.73
N GLU A 107 3.70 22.27 8.02
CA GLU A 107 3.07 21.29 8.93
C GLU A 107 1.55 21.26 8.82
N ALA A 108 0.90 22.41 8.66
CA ALA A 108 -0.54 22.49 8.47
C ALA A 108 -1.03 21.78 7.20
N THR A 109 -0.17 21.58 6.20
CA THR A 109 -0.49 20.94 4.94
C THR A 109 -0.06 19.48 4.92
N GLN A 110 0.85 19.06 5.81
CA GLN A 110 1.32 17.68 5.95
C GLN A 110 0.33 16.80 6.72
N GLY A 111 -0.72 17.38 7.27
CA GLY A 111 -1.70 16.66 8.07
C GLY A 111 -2.54 15.68 7.28
N LEU A 112 -3.66 15.32 7.88
CA LEU A 112 -4.66 14.42 7.32
C LEU A 112 -4.95 14.71 5.85
N GLY A 113 -4.81 13.71 4.99
CA GLY A 113 -5.29 13.74 3.62
C GLY A 113 -4.24 13.69 2.53
N LEU A 114 -2.95 13.96 2.80
CA LEU A 114 -1.93 13.71 1.78
C LEU A 114 -1.74 12.22 1.56
N PHE A 115 -1.52 11.48 2.63
CA PHE A 115 -1.58 10.02 2.64
C PHE A 115 -2.63 9.55 3.64
N THR A 116 -3.53 8.69 3.18
CA THR A 116 -4.50 8.01 4.03
C THR A 116 -4.36 6.52 3.91
N ALA A 117 -4.71 5.80 4.96
CA ALA A 117 -4.78 4.35 4.96
C ALA A 117 -6.22 3.94 5.22
N HIS A 118 -6.66 2.89 4.54
CA HIS A 118 -8.02 2.39 4.62
C HIS A 118 -8.00 0.88 4.85
N ARG A 119 -8.73 0.44 5.84
CA ARG A 119 -8.88 -0.99 6.08
C ARG A 119 -9.73 -1.61 4.97
N VAL A 120 -9.29 -2.74 4.45
CA VAL A 120 -10.05 -3.50 3.46
C VAL A 120 -11.02 -4.41 4.20
N GLY A 121 -12.30 -4.07 4.17
CA GLY A 121 -13.37 -4.83 4.83
C GLY A 121 -13.05 -5.19 6.28
N GLU A 122 -13.23 -6.44 6.64
CA GLU A 122 -12.89 -6.98 7.96
C GLU A 122 -11.49 -7.62 8.01
N THR A 123 -10.69 -7.44 6.98
CA THR A 123 -9.34 -8.00 6.92
C THR A 123 -8.34 -7.17 7.76
N ARG A 124 -7.13 -7.69 7.92
CA ARG A 124 -6.01 -6.94 8.51
C ARG A 124 -5.21 -6.15 7.48
N LEU A 125 -5.71 -6.08 6.24
CA LEU A 125 -5.04 -5.33 5.18
C LEU A 125 -5.44 -3.86 5.25
N MET A 126 -4.42 -2.99 5.24
CA MET A 126 -4.56 -1.55 5.08
C MET A 126 -3.99 -1.16 3.72
N VAL A 127 -4.77 -0.47 2.90
CA VAL A 127 -4.32 0.04 1.60
C VAL A 127 -4.20 1.55 1.65
N THR A 128 -3.14 2.11 1.06
CA THR A 128 -2.92 3.55 1.08
C THR A 128 -3.52 4.24 -0.13
N GLN A 129 -3.91 5.50 0.07
CA GLN A 129 -4.32 6.42 -0.98
C GLN A 129 -3.54 7.73 -0.84
N PHE A 130 -3.06 8.26 -1.94
CA PHE A 130 -2.36 9.54 -1.99
C PHE A 130 -3.20 10.58 -2.69
N ASP A 131 -3.38 11.74 -2.06
CA ASP A 131 -4.11 12.87 -2.64
C ASP A 131 -3.14 13.87 -3.27
N ALA A 132 -2.84 13.68 -4.55
CA ALA A 132 -1.95 14.54 -5.32
C ALA A 132 -2.49 15.97 -5.48
N SER A 133 -3.79 16.20 -5.29
CA SER A 133 -4.39 17.54 -5.41
C SER A 133 -3.91 18.51 -4.34
N ARG A 134 -3.37 17.99 -3.25
CA ARG A 134 -2.81 18.81 -2.15
C ARG A 134 -1.41 19.32 -2.41
N LEU A 135 -0.74 18.82 -3.44
CA LEU A 135 0.56 19.33 -3.85
C LEU A 135 0.37 20.60 -4.67
N LYS A 136 1.12 21.65 -4.33
CA LYS A 136 1.16 22.88 -5.12
C LYS A 136 2.11 22.71 -6.29
N ALA A 137 1.99 23.59 -7.30
CA ALA A 137 2.94 23.66 -8.40
C ALA A 137 4.36 23.83 -7.84
N GLY A 138 5.31 23.09 -8.39
CA GLY A 138 6.71 23.10 -7.95
C GLY A 138 7.05 22.09 -6.85
N HIS A 139 6.08 21.41 -6.25
CA HIS A 139 6.35 20.30 -5.34
C HIS A 139 6.61 19.01 -6.10
N GLY A 140 7.62 18.28 -5.69
CA GLY A 140 7.92 16.95 -6.18
C GLY A 140 7.88 15.93 -5.06
N ILE A 141 7.76 14.66 -5.44
CA ILE A 141 7.81 13.56 -4.50
C ILE A 141 9.07 12.75 -4.77
N ARG A 142 9.82 12.47 -3.71
CA ARG A 142 11.00 11.65 -3.77
C ARG A 142 10.72 10.33 -3.04
N ILE A 143 10.82 9.23 -3.75
CA ILE A 143 10.75 7.91 -3.16
C ILE A 143 12.11 7.60 -2.50
N LYS A 144 12.07 7.20 -1.25
CA LYS A 144 13.27 6.80 -0.50
C LYS A 144 13.57 5.33 -0.76
N THR A 145 14.78 5.07 -1.13
CA THR A 145 15.27 3.71 -1.36
C THR A 145 16.06 3.19 -0.18
#